data_0aca6a41e628bd3a04490f1f4421c4df
#
_entry.id   0aca6a41e628bd3a04490f1f4421c4df
#
_cell.length_a   1.000
_cell.length_b   1.000
_cell.length_c   1.000
_cell.angle_alpha   90.00
_cell.angle_beta   90.00
_cell.angle_gamma   90.00
#
_symmetry.space_group_name_H-M   'P 1'
#
loop_
_entity.id
_entity.type
_entity.pdbx_description
1 polymer ?
#
loop_
_entity_poly.entity_id
_entity_poly.type
_entity_poly.pdbx_seq_one_letter_code
_entity_poly.pdbx_strand_id
1 'polypeptide(L)'
;MVLLKDSFEALPDAFLEGQRIRNSIRDVTKISLVRIFSFVILMLALVMPGIIFPLTIKHNAILTLLTEGIPTLGVTLWAKPGRETEKGLLRSILPFVLPAMAFLALFSLLVYMAYTVKQITPLLGLLDGNMPLRDIGQVVTREKVVEAMFLARNALVAFLVFCGLLLILFVKPPTRFWTGGSLLSGDWRYALMALAMLGVYIVLLVVPGLRSLFDLNLLEPIDYLILALVAFFWALLVRTSWRNRWLERFLQGGS
;
A
#
# COMPACT_ATOMS: atom_id res chain seq x y z
N MET A 1 -9.59 35.92 -4.51
CA MET A 1 -9.21 35.98 -5.92
C MET A 1 -9.44 37.41 -6.39
N VAL A 2 -8.41 38.13 -6.79
CA VAL A 2 -8.51 39.48 -7.29
C VAL A 2 -8.41 39.41 -8.83
N LEU A 3 -9.47 39.85 -9.52
CA LEU A 3 -9.47 39.98 -10.98
C LEU A 3 -8.66 41.23 -11.34
N LEU A 4 -7.49 41.05 -11.93
CA LEU A 4 -6.60 42.14 -12.36
C LEU A 4 -7.13 42.92 -13.59
N LYS A 5 -8.07 42.36 -14.31
CA LYS A 5 -8.87 43.00 -15.36
C LYS A 5 -10.29 42.58 -15.11
N ASP A 6 -11.25 43.51 -15.02
CA ASP A 6 -12.68 43.28 -14.82
C ASP A 6 -13.36 42.47 -15.95
N SER A 7 -12.72 41.39 -16.40
CA SER A 7 -13.19 40.55 -17.47
C SER A 7 -13.74 39.25 -16.87
N PHE A 8 -15.03 39.04 -17.01
CA PHE A 8 -15.72 37.79 -16.66
C PHE A 8 -15.28 36.60 -17.52
N GLU A 9 -14.51 36.82 -18.57
CA GLU A 9 -14.01 35.82 -19.51
C GLU A 9 -13.07 34.80 -18.85
N ALA A 10 -12.33 35.20 -17.82
CA ALA A 10 -11.42 34.31 -17.07
C ALA A 10 -12.12 33.47 -15.97
N LEU A 11 -13.41 33.72 -15.68
CA LEU A 11 -14.13 33.03 -14.61
C LEU A 11 -14.37 31.54 -14.87
N PRO A 12 -14.76 31.08 -16.09
CA PRO A 12 -14.93 29.68 -16.41
C PRO A 12 -13.65 28.87 -16.26
N ASP A 13 -12.52 29.38 -16.74
CA ASP A 13 -11.23 28.72 -16.67
C ASP A 13 -10.74 28.59 -15.23
N ALA A 14 -10.89 29.65 -14.44
CA ALA A 14 -10.58 29.62 -13.02
C ALA A 14 -11.46 28.61 -12.24
N PHE A 15 -12.73 28.47 -12.60
CA PHE A 15 -13.63 27.51 -12.02
C PHE A 15 -13.24 26.05 -12.36
N LEU A 16 -12.90 25.79 -13.62
CA LEU A 16 -12.43 24.47 -14.08
C LEU A 16 -11.13 24.09 -13.39
N GLU A 17 -10.18 25.04 -13.26
CA GLU A 17 -8.92 24.78 -12.56
C GLU A 17 -9.14 24.53 -11.06
N GLY A 18 -10.07 25.25 -10.43
CA GLY A 18 -10.50 24.98 -9.05
C GLY A 18 -11.05 23.59 -8.85
N GLN A 19 -11.86 23.09 -9.80
CA GLN A 19 -12.38 21.72 -9.79
C GLN A 19 -11.25 20.68 -9.95
N ARG A 20 -10.31 20.93 -10.85
CA ARG A 20 -9.14 20.08 -11.09
C ARG A 20 -8.30 19.94 -9.82
N ILE A 21 -7.96 21.05 -9.17
CA ILE A 21 -7.20 21.08 -7.92
C ILE A 21 -7.93 20.29 -6.82
N ARG A 22 -9.21 20.51 -6.64
CA ARG A 22 -10.03 19.82 -5.64
C ARG A 22 -10.09 18.32 -5.85
N ASN A 23 -10.26 17.87 -7.10
CA ASN A 23 -10.24 16.46 -7.48
C ASN A 23 -8.89 15.83 -7.18
N SER A 24 -7.79 16.53 -7.52
CA SER A 24 -6.43 16.10 -7.23
C SER A 24 -6.18 15.93 -5.73
N ILE A 25 -6.50 16.93 -4.92
CA ILE A 25 -6.34 16.88 -3.46
C ILE A 25 -7.08 15.68 -2.89
N ARG A 26 -8.34 15.44 -3.31
CA ARG A 26 -9.12 14.30 -2.84
C ARG A 26 -8.46 12.96 -3.15
N ASP A 27 -7.95 12.79 -4.37
CA ASP A 27 -7.39 11.51 -4.81
C ASP A 27 -6.02 11.27 -4.17
N VAL A 28 -5.19 12.30 -4.02
CA VAL A 28 -3.94 12.25 -3.25
C VAL A 28 -4.22 11.88 -1.79
N THR A 29 -5.20 12.55 -1.17
CA THR A 29 -5.59 12.29 0.22
C THR A 29 -6.05 10.84 0.43
N LYS A 30 -6.76 10.22 -0.54
CA LYS A 30 -7.11 8.79 -0.47
C LYS A 30 -5.88 7.90 -0.35
N ILE A 31 -4.88 8.11 -1.21
CA ILE A 31 -3.64 7.31 -1.23
C ILE A 31 -2.90 7.47 0.11
N SER A 32 -2.67 8.71 0.53
CA SER A 32 -1.91 9.01 1.75
C SER A 32 -2.61 8.50 3.01
N LEU A 33 -3.93 8.67 3.15
CA LEU A 33 -4.66 8.19 4.32
C LEU A 33 -4.68 6.67 4.42
N VAL A 34 -4.91 5.94 3.31
CA VAL A 34 -4.84 4.47 3.32
C VAL A 34 -3.49 4.02 3.82
N ARG A 35 -2.42 4.61 3.32
CA ARG A 35 -1.07 4.25 3.71
C ARG A 35 -0.77 4.58 5.17
N ILE A 36 -1.01 5.82 5.60
CA ILE A 36 -0.70 6.28 6.97
C ILE A 36 -1.45 5.42 7.99
N PHE A 37 -2.77 5.26 7.82
CA PHE A 37 -3.56 4.51 8.79
C PHE A 37 -3.26 3.01 8.80
N SER A 38 -3.04 2.38 7.63
CA SER A 38 -2.63 0.98 7.61
C SER A 38 -1.27 0.76 8.27
N PHE A 39 -0.33 1.70 8.09
CA PHE A 39 0.98 1.66 8.74
C PHE A 39 0.88 1.82 10.27
N VAL A 40 0.04 2.76 10.74
CA VAL A 40 -0.22 2.96 12.18
C VAL A 40 -0.85 1.72 12.79
N ILE A 41 -1.87 1.12 12.14
CA ILE A 41 -2.51 -0.11 12.62
C ILE A 41 -1.50 -1.26 12.67
N LEU A 42 -0.69 -1.44 11.63
CA LEU A 42 0.35 -2.46 11.58
C LEU A 42 1.38 -2.26 12.70
N MET A 43 1.81 -1.01 12.90
CA MET A 43 2.75 -0.66 13.97
C MET A 43 2.17 -1.03 15.34
N LEU A 44 0.94 -0.63 15.63
CA LEU A 44 0.28 -0.94 16.90
C LEU A 44 0.11 -2.45 17.08
N ALA A 45 -0.32 -3.17 16.04
CA ALA A 45 -0.54 -4.62 16.07
C ALA A 45 0.75 -5.41 16.35
N LEU A 46 1.91 -4.90 15.95
CA LEU A 46 3.21 -5.56 16.18
C LEU A 46 3.86 -5.11 17.50
N VAL A 47 3.81 -3.82 17.81
CA VAL A 47 4.50 -3.27 18.98
C VAL A 47 3.77 -3.62 20.28
N MET A 48 2.42 -3.68 20.28
CA MET A 48 1.65 -4.04 21.49
C MET A 48 2.00 -5.43 22.04
N PRO A 49 2.15 -6.49 21.22
CA PRO A 49 2.65 -7.79 21.70
C PRO A 49 4.16 -7.82 22.01
N GLY A 50 4.89 -6.71 21.90
CA GLY A 50 6.33 -6.65 22.13
C GLY A 50 7.21 -7.05 20.95
N ILE A 51 6.63 -7.16 19.74
CA ILE A 51 7.39 -7.46 18.52
C ILE A 51 8.04 -6.18 18.02
N ILE A 52 9.35 -6.23 17.71
CA ILE A 52 10.07 -5.09 17.15
C ILE A 52 9.48 -4.77 15.76
N PHE A 53 9.18 -3.49 15.55
CA PHE A 53 8.63 -3.05 14.26
C PHE A 53 9.61 -3.32 13.11
N PRO A 54 9.20 -4.06 12.07
CA PRO A 54 10.13 -4.62 11.09
C PRO A 54 10.67 -3.59 10.09
N LEU A 55 9.92 -2.52 9.80
CA LEU A 55 10.28 -1.57 8.75
C LEU A 55 11.27 -0.51 9.29
N THR A 56 12.35 -0.31 8.53
CA THR A 56 13.33 0.75 8.79
C THR A 56 12.97 2.02 8.04
N ILE A 57 13.66 3.13 8.37
CA ILE A 57 13.52 4.41 7.67
C ILE A 57 13.81 4.24 6.17
N LYS A 58 14.80 3.42 5.79
CA LYS A 58 15.17 3.14 4.39
C LYS A 58 14.03 2.44 3.64
N HIS A 59 13.39 1.45 4.25
CA HIS A 59 12.22 0.78 3.66
C HIS A 59 11.04 1.73 3.50
N ASN A 60 10.79 2.59 4.51
CA ASN A 60 9.76 3.60 4.40
C ASN A 60 10.05 4.62 3.29
N ALA A 61 11.31 4.98 3.08
CA ALA A 61 11.71 5.87 1.98
C ALA A 61 11.37 5.28 0.61
N ILE A 62 11.68 3.99 0.36
CA ILE A 62 11.29 3.30 -0.88
C ILE A 62 9.77 3.28 -1.04
N LEU A 63 9.06 2.85 0.00
CA LEU A 63 7.61 2.80 -0.01
C LEU A 63 7.01 4.17 -0.31
N THR A 64 7.53 5.22 0.34
CA THR A 64 7.08 6.60 0.09
C THR A 64 7.35 7.00 -1.36
N LEU A 65 8.54 6.76 -1.86
CA LEU A 65 8.91 7.16 -3.22
C LEU A 65 8.04 6.46 -4.28
N LEU A 66 7.93 5.12 -4.19
CA LEU A 66 7.30 4.30 -5.23
C LEU A 66 5.78 4.29 -5.16
N THR A 67 5.19 4.33 -3.96
CA THR A 67 3.73 4.13 -3.81
C THR A 67 2.96 5.40 -3.46
N GLU A 68 3.65 6.48 -3.09
CA GLU A 68 3.02 7.75 -2.72
C GLU A 68 3.63 8.94 -3.46
N GLY A 69 4.92 9.24 -3.31
CA GLY A 69 5.54 10.46 -3.80
C GLY A 69 5.37 10.64 -5.30
N ILE A 70 5.97 9.77 -6.11
CA ILE A 70 5.86 9.84 -7.58
C ILE A 70 4.41 9.64 -8.05
N PRO A 71 3.64 8.65 -7.55
CA PRO A 71 2.26 8.48 -7.94
C PRO A 71 1.35 9.68 -7.64
N THR A 72 1.49 10.32 -6.50
CA THR A 72 0.67 11.50 -6.18
C THR A 72 1.00 12.71 -7.07
N LEU A 73 2.27 12.88 -7.47
CA LEU A 73 2.65 13.86 -8.49
C LEU A 73 1.94 13.57 -9.81
N GLY A 74 1.93 12.32 -10.28
CA GLY A 74 1.22 11.93 -11.50
C GLY A 74 -0.29 12.17 -11.39
N VAL A 75 -0.90 11.81 -10.24
CA VAL A 75 -2.33 12.06 -9.99
C VAL A 75 -2.64 13.55 -10.05
N THR A 76 -1.76 14.39 -9.53
CA THR A 76 -1.93 15.86 -9.55
C THR A 76 -1.77 16.45 -10.95
N LEU A 77 -0.72 16.06 -11.66
CA LEU A 77 -0.41 16.58 -12.99
C LEU A 77 -1.50 16.22 -14.03
N TRP A 78 -2.05 15.01 -13.94
CA TRP A 78 -3.05 14.51 -14.90
C TRP A 78 -4.49 14.64 -14.41
N ALA A 79 -4.71 15.37 -13.31
CA ALA A 79 -6.05 15.62 -12.79
C ALA A 79 -6.93 16.33 -13.84
N LYS A 80 -8.17 15.88 -13.98
CA LYS A 80 -9.17 16.47 -14.89
C LYS A 80 -10.24 17.20 -14.09
N PRO A 81 -10.77 18.31 -14.61
CA PRO A 81 -11.97 18.93 -14.04
C PRO A 81 -13.14 17.97 -14.15
N GLY A 82 -14.05 18.00 -13.20
CA GLY A 82 -15.24 17.15 -13.21
C GLY A 82 -16.21 17.56 -12.13
N ARG A 83 -17.50 17.33 -12.36
CA ARG A 83 -18.54 17.61 -11.37
C ARG A 83 -18.36 16.72 -10.15
N GLU A 84 -18.21 17.31 -9.00
CA GLU A 84 -18.27 16.60 -7.72
C GLU A 84 -19.65 16.65 -7.09
N THR A 85 -19.95 15.58 -6.35
CA THR A 85 -21.06 15.56 -5.42
C THR A 85 -20.78 16.56 -4.30
N GLU A 86 -21.76 17.32 -3.86
CA GLU A 86 -21.70 18.34 -2.79
C GLU A 86 -21.39 17.77 -1.39
N LYS A 87 -21.10 16.49 -1.28
CA LYS A 87 -20.71 15.81 -0.04
C LYS A 87 -19.37 16.34 0.44
N GLY A 88 -19.26 16.69 1.71
CA GLY A 88 -18.01 17.14 2.33
C GLY A 88 -16.83 16.16 2.06
N LEU A 89 -15.61 16.69 1.97
CA LEU A 89 -14.40 15.94 1.58
C LEU A 89 -14.25 14.63 2.36
N LEU A 90 -14.32 14.66 3.70
CA LEU A 90 -14.22 13.48 4.55
C LEU A 90 -15.29 12.43 4.23
N ARG A 91 -16.56 12.84 4.08
CA ARG A 91 -17.67 11.94 3.80
C ARG A 91 -17.53 11.25 2.43
N SER A 92 -16.79 11.84 1.50
CA SER A 92 -16.52 11.25 0.18
C SER A 92 -15.30 10.31 0.19
N ILE A 93 -14.35 10.50 1.11
CA ILE A 93 -13.09 9.75 1.18
C ILE A 93 -13.20 8.52 2.11
N LEU A 94 -13.88 8.65 3.24
CA LEU A 94 -13.99 7.59 4.26
C LEU A 94 -14.47 6.23 3.72
N PRO A 95 -15.51 6.14 2.86
CA PRO A 95 -15.95 4.86 2.32
C PRO A 95 -14.88 4.15 1.47
N PHE A 96 -13.94 4.91 0.89
CA PHE A 96 -12.79 4.37 0.17
C PHE A 96 -11.69 3.93 1.13
N VAL A 97 -11.31 4.81 2.06
CA VAL A 97 -10.12 4.65 2.90
C VAL A 97 -10.31 3.55 3.93
N LEU A 98 -11.45 3.49 4.63
CA LEU A 98 -11.65 2.56 5.76
C LEU A 98 -11.47 1.08 5.37
N PRO A 99 -12.14 0.54 4.33
CA PRO A 99 -11.93 -0.83 3.94
C PRO A 99 -10.51 -1.09 3.43
N ALA A 100 -9.96 -0.16 2.63
CA ALA A 100 -8.62 -0.33 2.06
C ALA A 100 -7.54 -0.38 3.14
N MET A 101 -7.57 0.53 4.12
CA MET A 101 -6.59 0.54 5.21
C MET A 101 -6.71 -0.69 6.12
N ALA A 102 -7.94 -1.11 6.45
CA ALA A 102 -8.16 -2.25 7.33
C ALA A 102 -7.66 -3.56 6.70
N PHE A 103 -8.03 -3.81 5.44
CA PHE A 103 -7.54 -4.98 4.72
C PHE A 103 -6.03 -4.90 4.46
N LEU A 104 -5.47 -3.72 4.13
CA LEU A 104 -4.03 -3.59 3.92
C LEU A 104 -3.26 -3.90 5.21
N ALA A 105 -3.68 -3.37 6.35
CA ALA A 105 -3.06 -3.65 7.65
C ALA A 105 -3.15 -5.14 8.02
N LEU A 106 -4.34 -5.75 7.84
CA LEU A 106 -4.56 -7.16 8.14
C LEU A 106 -3.66 -8.07 7.28
N PHE A 107 -3.66 -7.86 5.96
CA PHE A 107 -2.85 -8.68 5.05
C PHE A 107 -1.35 -8.44 5.26
N SER A 108 -0.93 -7.21 5.57
CA SER A 108 0.46 -6.90 5.93
C SER A 108 0.90 -7.66 7.17
N LEU A 109 0.04 -7.73 8.19
CA LEU A 109 0.29 -8.50 9.40
C LEU A 109 0.38 -10.00 9.10
N LEU A 110 -0.57 -10.53 8.31
CA LEU A 110 -0.58 -11.95 7.92
C LEU A 110 0.66 -12.33 7.11
N VAL A 111 1.06 -11.51 6.14
CA VAL A 111 2.27 -11.73 5.34
C VAL A 111 3.51 -11.72 6.23
N TYR A 112 3.65 -10.72 7.11
CA TYR A 112 4.79 -10.66 8.01
C TYR A 112 4.87 -11.87 8.94
N MET A 113 3.74 -12.27 9.55
CA MET A 113 3.69 -13.44 10.43
C MET A 113 3.96 -14.75 9.67
N ALA A 114 3.35 -14.95 8.49
CA ALA A 114 3.55 -16.14 7.67
C ALA A 114 5.01 -16.31 7.27
N TYR A 115 5.67 -15.23 6.82
CA TYR A 115 7.09 -15.29 6.46
C TYR A 115 8.00 -15.43 7.68
N THR A 116 7.67 -14.86 8.81
CA THR A 116 8.41 -15.09 10.07
C THR A 116 8.33 -16.56 10.46
N VAL A 117 7.14 -17.17 10.42
CA VAL A 117 6.96 -18.60 10.69
C VAL A 117 7.71 -19.47 9.67
N LYS A 118 7.59 -19.16 8.36
CA LYS A 118 8.30 -19.88 7.29
C LYS A 118 9.80 -19.94 7.54
N GLN A 119 10.39 -18.87 8.04
CA GLN A 119 11.84 -18.78 8.29
C GLN A 119 12.26 -19.43 9.62
N ILE A 120 11.38 -19.43 10.63
CA ILE A 120 11.69 -20.01 11.94
C ILE A 120 11.43 -21.53 11.93
N THR A 121 10.47 -22.04 11.18
CA THR A 121 10.10 -23.47 11.15
C THR A 121 11.27 -24.40 10.83
N PRO A 122 12.16 -24.14 9.84
CA PRO A 122 13.33 -24.97 9.59
C PRO A 122 14.31 -24.97 10.77
N LEU A 123 14.43 -23.87 11.51
CA LEU A 123 15.28 -23.76 12.70
C LEU A 123 14.71 -24.61 13.84
N LEU A 124 13.39 -24.70 13.98
CA LEU A 124 12.71 -25.53 14.95
C LEU A 124 12.71 -27.02 14.54
N GLY A 125 12.64 -27.33 13.25
CA GLY A 125 12.72 -28.68 12.71
C GLY A 125 14.10 -29.35 12.87
N LEU A 126 15.14 -28.56 13.07
CA LEU A 126 16.47 -29.05 13.46
C LEU A 126 16.52 -29.49 14.94
N LEU A 127 15.49 -29.15 15.74
CA LEU A 127 15.33 -29.62 17.11
C LEU A 127 14.65 -31.00 17.04
N ASP A 128 15.42 -32.05 16.72
CA ASP A 128 14.95 -33.41 16.83
C ASP A 128 14.56 -33.69 18.30
N GLY A 129 13.43 -34.37 18.53
CA GLY A 129 12.86 -34.57 19.86
C GLY A 129 13.80 -35.22 20.91
N ASN A 130 15.02 -35.61 20.51
CA ASN A 130 16.08 -36.16 21.37
C ASN A 130 17.23 -35.16 21.63
N MET A 131 17.15 -33.90 21.18
CA MET A 131 18.25 -32.94 21.43
C MET A 131 18.23 -32.46 22.89
N PRO A 132 19.36 -32.50 23.60
CA PRO A 132 19.46 -31.97 24.95
C PRO A 132 19.23 -30.44 24.93
N LEU A 133 18.50 -29.92 25.90
CA LEU A 133 18.14 -28.49 26.07
C LEU A 133 19.34 -27.54 25.91
N ARG A 134 20.54 -28.02 26.20
CA ARG A 134 21.81 -27.27 26.09
C ARG A 134 22.17 -26.94 24.62
N ASP A 135 21.81 -27.81 23.67
CA ASP A 135 22.15 -27.65 22.26
C ASP A 135 21.08 -26.83 21.50
N ILE A 136 19.87 -26.72 22.04
CA ILE A 136 18.80 -25.87 21.50
C ILE A 136 19.27 -24.40 21.40
N GLY A 137 19.98 -23.91 22.42
CA GLY A 137 20.55 -22.55 22.42
C GLY A 137 21.62 -22.30 21.36
N GLN A 138 22.29 -23.36 20.88
CA GLN A 138 23.28 -23.26 19.81
C GLN A 138 22.65 -23.31 18.41
N VAL A 139 21.53 -24.03 18.26
CA VAL A 139 20.82 -24.16 16.97
C VAL A 139 19.92 -22.94 16.72
N VAL A 140 19.24 -22.46 17.77
CA VAL A 140 18.42 -21.23 17.71
C VAL A 140 19.25 -20.04 18.22
N THR A 141 20.34 -19.74 17.53
CA THR A 141 21.15 -18.56 17.83
C THR A 141 20.35 -17.29 17.54
N ARG A 142 20.56 -16.27 18.37
CA ARG A 142 19.96 -14.93 18.17
C ARG A 142 20.18 -14.40 16.74
N GLU A 143 21.31 -14.71 16.12
CA GLU A 143 21.64 -14.34 14.75
C GLU A 143 20.66 -14.93 13.72
N LYS A 144 20.34 -16.22 13.83
CA LYS A 144 19.41 -16.91 12.91
C LYS A 144 17.99 -16.39 13.03
N VAL A 145 17.55 -16.06 14.25
CA VAL A 145 16.23 -15.45 14.45
C VAL A 145 16.17 -14.04 13.86
N VAL A 146 17.25 -13.28 14.02
CA VAL A 146 17.37 -11.94 13.43
C VAL A 146 17.37 -12.02 11.91
N GLU A 147 18.08 -12.97 11.32
CA GLU A 147 18.11 -13.21 9.87
C GLU A 147 16.70 -13.58 9.34
N ALA A 148 15.99 -14.46 10.03
CA ALA A 148 14.61 -14.82 9.73
C ALA A 148 13.69 -13.59 9.72
N MET A 149 13.83 -12.71 10.70
CA MET A 149 13.09 -11.45 10.76
C MET A 149 13.47 -10.49 9.61
N PHE A 150 14.73 -10.49 9.17
CA PHE A 150 15.17 -9.68 8.02
C PHE A 150 14.52 -10.12 6.72
N LEU A 151 14.38 -11.43 6.49
CA LEU A 151 13.73 -11.98 5.29
C LEU A 151 12.21 -11.70 5.32
N ALA A 152 11.55 -11.90 6.47
CA ALA A 152 10.14 -11.58 6.63
C ALA A 152 9.85 -10.08 6.38
N ARG A 153 10.75 -9.20 6.77
CA ARG A 153 10.68 -7.75 6.50
C ARG A 153 10.68 -7.45 5.00
N ASN A 154 11.55 -8.10 4.23
CA ASN A 154 11.62 -7.89 2.79
C ASN A 154 10.35 -8.37 2.07
N ALA A 155 9.75 -9.47 2.54
CA ALA A 155 8.45 -9.93 2.06
C ALA A 155 7.34 -8.89 2.34
N LEU A 156 7.34 -8.30 3.53
CA LEU A 156 6.41 -7.23 3.88
C LEU A 156 6.58 -5.99 2.98
N VAL A 157 7.83 -5.56 2.72
CA VAL A 157 8.12 -4.43 1.83
C VAL A 157 7.62 -4.72 0.42
N ALA A 158 7.92 -5.90 -0.14
CA ALA A 158 7.46 -6.28 -1.47
C ALA A 158 5.92 -6.28 -1.56
N PHE A 159 5.25 -6.86 -0.57
CA PHE A 159 3.79 -6.86 -0.49
C PHE A 159 3.20 -5.44 -0.45
N LEU A 160 3.76 -4.56 0.38
CA LEU A 160 3.31 -3.17 0.50
C LEU A 160 3.54 -2.38 -0.79
N VAL A 161 4.64 -2.64 -1.52
CA VAL A 161 4.86 -2.05 -2.86
C VAL A 161 3.76 -2.51 -3.82
N PHE A 162 3.48 -3.81 -3.91
CA PHE A 162 2.45 -4.33 -4.80
C PHE A 162 1.07 -3.76 -4.48
N CYS A 163 0.66 -3.77 -3.21
CA CYS A 163 -0.62 -3.19 -2.80
C CYS A 163 -0.69 -1.69 -3.05
N GLY A 164 0.39 -0.94 -2.78
CA GLY A 164 0.44 0.50 -3.03
C GLY A 164 0.29 0.84 -4.50
N LEU A 165 0.93 0.08 -5.40
CA LEU A 165 0.78 0.25 -6.84
C LEU A 165 -0.62 -0.13 -7.35
N LEU A 166 -1.21 -1.20 -6.81
CA LEU A 166 -2.60 -1.59 -7.11
C LEU A 166 -3.60 -0.54 -6.60
N LEU A 167 -3.33 0.12 -5.47
CA LEU A 167 -4.18 1.18 -4.93
C LEU A 167 -4.31 2.36 -5.90
N ILE A 168 -3.26 2.70 -6.65
CA ILE A 168 -3.29 3.75 -7.67
C ILE A 168 -4.33 3.43 -8.74
N LEU A 169 -4.41 2.16 -9.17
CA LEU A 169 -5.38 1.70 -10.16
C LEU A 169 -6.83 1.83 -9.65
N PHE A 170 -7.06 1.71 -8.35
CA PHE A 170 -8.37 1.90 -7.74
C PHE A 170 -8.75 3.38 -7.57
N VAL A 171 -7.79 4.25 -7.33
CA VAL A 171 -8.03 5.70 -7.24
C VAL A 171 -8.35 6.28 -8.62
N LYS A 172 -7.67 5.82 -9.67
CA LYS A 172 -7.89 6.22 -11.06
C LYS A 172 -8.09 4.99 -11.96
N PRO A 173 -9.28 4.36 -11.95
CA PRO A 173 -9.53 3.13 -12.67
C PRO A 173 -9.37 3.32 -14.19
N PRO A 174 -8.46 2.58 -14.85
CA PRO A 174 -8.32 2.62 -16.31
C PRO A 174 -9.43 1.83 -17.00
N THR A 175 -9.97 0.80 -16.36
CA THR A 175 -11.03 -0.06 -16.90
C THR A 175 -12.13 -0.29 -15.86
N ARG A 176 -13.29 -0.80 -16.33
CA ARG A 176 -14.43 -1.15 -15.45
C ARG A 176 -14.09 -2.23 -14.40
N PHE A 177 -13.06 -3.02 -14.64
CA PHE A 177 -12.62 -4.01 -13.66
C PHE A 177 -12.15 -3.35 -12.36
N TRP A 178 -11.41 -2.24 -12.43
CA TRP A 178 -10.85 -1.52 -11.28
C TRP A 178 -11.83 -0.54 -10.63
N THR A 179 -13.05 -0.40 -11.16
CA THR A 179 -14.06 0.47 -10.54
C THR A 179 -14.66 -0.18 -9.29
N GLY A 180 -14.89 0.62 -8.27
CA GLY A 180 -15.51 0.19 -7.01
C GLY A 180 -15.51 1.31 -5.99
N GLY A 181 -14.35 1.87 -5.69
CA GLY A 181 -14.17 2.99 -4.77
C GLY A 181 -14.06 4.36 -5.45
N SER A 182 -13.85 4.41 -6.76
CA SER A 182 -13.76 5.64 -7.55
C SER A 182 -14.42 5.48 -8.91
N LEU A 183 -14.77 6.60 -9.53
CA LEU A 183 -15.37 6.63 -10.86
C LEU A 183 -14.34 6.22 -11.93
N LEU A 184 -14.83 5.63 -13.04
CA LEU A 184 -13.99 5.26 -14.17
C LEU A 184 -13.26 6.48 -14.72
N SER A 185 -11.93 6.43 -14.73
CA SER A 185 -11.08 7.45 -15.34
C SER A 185 -10.89 7.23 -16.84
N GLY A 186 -10.79 5.97 -17.27
CA GLY A 186 -10.48 5.59 -18.65
C GLY A 186 -9.05 5.97 -19.10
N ASP A 187 -8.20 6.42 -18.17
CA ASP A 187 -6.88 6.95 -18.46
C ASP A 187 -5.78 5.93 -18.10
N TRP A 188 -5.06 5.44 -19.10
CA TRP A 188 -4.04 4.42 -18.95
C TRP A 188 -2.72 4.95 -18.39
N ARG A 189 -2.53 6.28 -18.32
CA ARG A 189 -1.30 6.90 -17.81
C ARG A 189 -0.99 6.47 -16.38
N TYR A 190 -2.01 6.33 -15.55
CA TYR A 190 -1.85 5.87 -14.16
C TYR A 190 -1.41 4.40 -14.08
N ALA A 191 -1.92 3.55 -14.96
CA ALA A 191 -1.49 2.16 -15.03
C ALA A 191 -0.06 2.03 -15.54
N LEU A 192 0.32 2.81 -16.56
CA LEU A 192 1.70 2.86 -17.05
C LEU A 192 2.65 3.38 -15.98
N MET A 193 2.26 4.39 -15.21
CA MET A 193 3.03 4.90 -14.08
C MET A 193 3.23 3.82 -13.00
N ALA A 194 2.17 3.10 -12.63
CA ALA A 194 2.28 2.01 -11.66
C ALA A 194 3.23 0.90 -12.17
N LEU A 195 3.14 0.56 -13.46
CA LEU A 195 4.05 -0.41 -14.10
C LEU A 195 5.50 0.11 -14.13
N ALA A 196 5.71 1.39 -14.42
CA ALA A 196 7.03 2.01 -14.38
C ALA A 196 7.63 1.97 -12.97
N MET A 197 6.82 2.27 -11.93
CA MET A 197 7.27 2.17 -10.54
C MET A 197 7.60 0.72 -10.13
N LEU A 198 6.84 -0.25 -10.64
CA LEU A 198 7.18 -1.67 -10.47
C LEU A 198 8.53 -1.99 -11.13
N GLY A 199 8.78 -1.47 -12.34
CA GLY A 199 10.08 -1.60 -13.03
C GLY A 199 11.22 -0.98 -12.20
N VAL A 200 11.01 0.20 -11.63
CA VAL A 200 11.99 0.83 -10.72
C VAL A 200 12.24 -0.06 -9.49
N TYR A 201 11.20 -0.64 -8.90
CA TYR A 201 11.36 -1.57 -7.78
C TYR A 201 12.21 -2.80 -8.15
N ILE A 202 11.97 -3.38 -9.34
CA ILE A 202 12.78 -4.50 -9.85
C ILE A 202 14.25 -4.08 -10.02
N VAL A 203 14.51 -2.89 -10.56
CA VAL A 203 15.89 -2.36 -10.70
C VAL A 203 16.55 -2.20 -9.32
N LEU A 204 15.82 -1.71 -8.32
CA LEU A 204 16.33 -1.60 -6.94
C LEU A 204 16.71 -2.97 -6.34
N LEU A 205 15.99 -4.03 -6.70
CA LEU A 205 16.30 -5.40 -6.26
C LEU A 205 17.49 -6.01 -7.00
N VAL A 206 17.59 -5.77 -8.31
CA VAL A 206 18.62 -6.39 -9.17
C VAL A 206 20.01 -5.75 -9.00
N VAL A 207 20.07 -4.41 -8.85
CA VAL A 207 21.32 -3.68 -8.73
C VAL A 207 21.89 -3.80 -7.30
N PRO A 208 23.05 -4.50 -7.09
CA PRO A 208 23.55 -4.79 -5.74
C PRO A 208 23.81 -3.55 -4.89
N GLY A 209 24.32 -2.46 -5.51
CA GLY A 209 24.60 -1.20 -4.81
C GLY A 209 23.32 -0.52 -4.29
N LEU A 210 22.25 -0.51 -5.08
CA LEU A 210 20.95 0.04 -4.67
C LEU A 210 20.29 -0.84 -3.62
N ARG A 211 20.36 -2.15 -3.80
CA ARG A 211 19.83 -3.12 -2.86
C ARG A 211 20.45 -2.98 -1.47
N SER A 212 21.77 -2.88 -1.39
CA SER A 212 22.49 -2.69 -0.12
C SER A 212 22.22 -1.33 0.53
N LEU A 213 22.05 -0.27 -0.29
CA LEU A 213 21.70 1.06 0.21
C LEU A 213 20.38 1.06 0.99
N PHE A 214 19.41 0.27 0.54
CA PHE A 214 18.08 0.19 1.12
C PHE A 214 17.85 -1.02 2.02
N ASP A 215 18.89 -1.78 2.37
CA ASP A 215 18.84 -2.99 3.20
C ASP A 215 17.82 -4.03 2.68
N LEU A 216 17.70 -4.14 1.36
CA LEU A 216 16.84 -5.11 0.72
C LEU A 216 17.59 -6.44 0.54
N ASN A 217 16.93 -7.55 0.85
CA ASN A 217 17.41 -8.89 0.54
C ASN A 217 16.53 -9.51 -0.55
N LEU A 218 17.16 -10.28 -1.45
CA LEU A 218 16.40 -11.02 -2.44
C LEU A 218 15.65 -12.17 -1.77
N LEU A 219 14.38 -12.27 -2.09
CA LEU A 219 13.55 -13.43 -1.81
C LEU A 219 13.66 -14.40 -2.98
N GLU A 220 13.22 -15.63 -2.77
CA GLU A 220 13.08 -16.58 -3.87
C GLU A 220 12.07 -16.06 -4.91
N PRO A 221 12.28 -16.30 -6.22
CA PRO A 221 11.33 -15.84 -7.25
C PRO A 221 9.88 -16.28 -7.00
N ILE A 222 9.70 -17.48 -6.43
CA ILE A 222 8.39 -18.00 -6.06
C ILE A 222 7.71 -17.16 -4.97
N ASP A 223 8.46 -16.59 -4.04
CA ASP A 223 7.92 -15.74 -2.99
C ASP A 223 7.34 -14.45 -3.56
N TYR A 224 8.00 -13.84 -4.56
CA TYR A 224 7.44 -12.66 -5.25
C TYR A 224 6.13 -12.99 -5.97
N LEU A 225 6.02 -14.18 -6.55
CA LEU A 225 4.77 -14.65 -7.19
C LEU A 225 3.66 -14.82 -6.14
N ILE A 226 3.97 -15.47 -5.02
CA ILE A 226 3.02 -15.65 -3.91
C ILE A 226 2.55 -14.29 -3.38
N LEU A 227 3.47 -13.36 -3.14
CA LEU A 227 3.16 -12.02 -2.66
C LEU A 227 2.31 -11.23 -3.66
N ALA A 228 2.58 -11.36 -4.96
CA ALA A 228 1.77 -10.75 -6.01
C ALA A 228 0.34 -11.34 -6.04
N LEU A 229 0.18 -12.65 -5.88
CA LEU A 229 -1.13 -13.31 -5.78
C LEU A 229 -1.89 -12.87 -4.52
N VAL A 230 -1.22 -12.77 -3.38
CA VAL A 230 -1.82 -12.26 -2.12
C VAL A 230 -2.24 -10.80 -2.28
N ALA A 231 -1.42 -9.96 -2.93
CA ALA A 231 -1.77 -8.57 -3.21
C ALA A 231 -2.96 -8.45 -4.19
N PHE A 232 -3.02 -9.33 -5.19
CA PHE A 232 -4.17 -9.40 -6.10
C PHE A 232 -5.44 -9.86 -5.36
N PHE A 233 -5.35 -10.85 -4.48
CA PHE A 233 -6.46 -11.28 -3.64
C PHE A 233 -6.94 -10.16 -2.70
N TRP A 234 -6.03 -9.44 -2.06
CA TRP A 234 -6.33 -8.23 -1.31
C TRP A 234 -7.10 -7.21 -2.17
N ALA A 235 -6.64 -6.98 -3.39
CA ALA A 235 -7.29 -6.06 -4.32
C ALA A 235 -8.73 -6.49 -4.66
N LEU A 236 -8.99 -7.79 -4.84
CA LEU A 236 -10.33 -8.33 -5.08
C LEU A 236 -11.25 -8.14 -3.87
N LEU A 237 -10.77 -8.36 -2.65
CA LEU A 237 -11.53 -8.15 -1.43
C LEU A 237 -11.89 -6.67 -1.23
N VAL A 238 -10.94 -5.78 -1.39
CA VAL A 238 -11.17 -4.33 -1.29
C VAL A 238 -12.19 -3.89 -2.34
N ARG A 239 -12.04 -4.34 -3.59
CA ARG A 239 -13.01 -4.08 -4.67
C ARG A 239 -14.41 -4.55 -4.32
N THR A 240 -14.54 -5.78 -3.80
CA THR A 240 -15.83 -6.37 -3.40
C THR A 240 -16.48 -5.56 -2.27
N SER A 241 -15.68 -5.16 -1.28
CA SER A 241 -16.14 -4.31 -0.18
C SER A 241 -16.71 -2.97 -0.68
N TRP A 242 -16.06 -2.33 -1.64
CA TRP A 242 -16.54 -1.08 -2.24
C TRP A 242 -17.81 -1.27 -3.06
N ARG A 243 -17.86 -2.32 -3.89
CA ARG A 243 -19.03 -2.59 -4.74
C ARG A 243 -20.28 -2.91 -3.92
N ASN A 244 -20.11 -3.66 -2.85
CA ASN A 244 -21.21 -4.09 -1.99
C ASN A 244 -21.54 -3.06 -0.91
N ARG A 245 -20.83 -1.92 -0.86
CA ARG A 245 -21.02 -0.84 0.13
C ARG A 245 -21.11 -1.38 1.56
N TRP A 246 -20.20 -2.30 1.93
CA TRP A 246 -20.23 -2.97 3.23
C TRP A 246 -20.23 -1.97 4.38
N LEU A 247 -19.45 -0.90 4.29
CA LEU A 247 -19.39 0.14 5.31
C LEU A 247 -20.74 0.88 5.50
N GLU A 248 -21.41 1.22 4.40
CA GLU A 248 -22.71 1.91 4.47
C GLU A 248 -23.78 0.99 5.10
N ARG A 249 -23.78 -0.28 4.74
CA ARG A 249 -24.68 -1.31 5.34
C ARG A 249 -24.40 -1.54 6.82
N PHE A 250 -23.13 -1.57 7.21
CA PHE A 250 -22.72 -1.75 8.61
C PHE A 250 -23.18 -0.55 9.47
N LEU A 251 -23.01 0.68 8.97
CA LEU A 251 -23.43 1.90 9.67
C LEU A 251 -24.95 2.06 9.73
N GLN A 252 -25.70 1.53 8.76
CA GLN A 252 -27.17 1.60 8.72
C GLN A 252 -27.84 0.45 9.49
N GLY A 253 -27.17 -0.68 9.65
CA GLY A 253 -27.70 -1.83 10.42
C GLY A 253 -27.52 -1.74 11.93
N GLY A 254 -26.88 -0.69 12.43
CA GLY A 254 -26.67 -0.40 13.86
C GLY A 254 -27.62 0.66 14.43
N SER A 255 -28.64 1.08 13.67
CA SER A 255 -29.66 2.06 14.11
C SER A 255 -31.01 1.39 14.29
#